data_338e7a068dffbe974af35b2da65cb75d
#
_entry.id   338e7a068dffbe974af35b2da65cb75d
#
_cell.length_a   1.000
_cell.length_b   1.000
_cell.length_c   1.000
_cell.angle_alpha   90.00
_cell.angle_beta   90.00
_cell.angle_gamma   90.00
#
_symmetry.space_group_name_H-M   'P 1'
#
loop_
_entity.id
_entity.type
_entity.pdbx_description
1 polymer ?
#
loop_
_entity_poly.entity_id
_entity_poly.type
_entity_poly.pdbx_seq_one_letter_code
_entity_poly.pdbx_strand_id
1 'polypeptide(L)'
;NNGTERIFFFFSSLEARPNLILNLQGDAVLTPPWVIQALVDVMQAEPKVEIATPAVHINRDQYLIMQTAKSKGEVGGTMVVCDKDFNALYFSKRMIPYLRESVTETPPLYRHIGLYAYRYAALERYISLSPTPLEKLEGLEQLRLLENGSAIKVVIVDYKGHTHASIDSPHDVKRVEQIIEKEGELVSLSQ
;
A
#
# COMPACT_ATOMS: atom_id res chain seq x y z
N ASN A 1 -7.95 -17.23 4.34
CA ASN A 1 -8.73 -16.08 3.81
C ASN A 1 -7.98 -14.79 4.16
N ASN A 2 -7.57 -14.03 3.18
CA ASN A 2 -6.90 -12.75 3.32
C ASN A 2 -7.89 -11.56 3.30
N GLY A 3 -7.38 -10.33 3.41
CA GLY A 3 -8.21 -9.12 3.45
C GLY A 3 -9.03 -8.92 2.17
N THR A 4 -8.41 -9.13 1.02
CA THR A 4 -9.04 -8.96 -0.30
C THR A 4 -10.17 -9.96 -0.53
N GLU A 5 -10.01 -11.22 -0.12
CA GLU A 5 -11.08 -12.23 -0.19
C GLU A 5 -12.29 -11.84 0.66
N ARG A 6 -12.08 -11.33 1.90
CA ARG A 6 -13.17 -10.90 2.79
C ARG A 6 -14.00 -9.77 2.19
N ILE A 7 -13.34 -8.80 1.57
CA ILE A 7 -14.00 -7.67 0.91
C ILE A 7 -14.84 -8.15 -0.28
N PHE A 8 -14.29 -9.03 -1.11
CA PHE A 8 -15.04 -9.58 -2.23
C PHE A 8 -16.33 -10.27 -1.78
N PHE A 9 -16.24 -11.15 -0.78
CA PHE A 9 -17.43 -11.85 -0.27
C PHE A 9 -18.48 -10.88 0.28
N PHE A 10 -18.07 -9.81 0.95
CA PHE A 10 -19.01 -8.79 1.40
C PHE A 10 -19.71 -8.10 0.21
N PHE A 11 -18.95 -7.58 -0.74
CA PHE A 11 -19.54 -6.86 -1.88
C PHE A 11 -20.32 -7.76 -2.85
N SER A 12 -19.96 -9.05 -2.94
CA SER A 12 -20.72 -10.02 -3.76
C SER A 12 -22.12 -10.31 -3.21
N SER A 13 -22.36 -10.03 -1.94
CA SER A 13 -23.67 -10.21 -1.29
C SER A 13 -24.61 -9.00 -1.48
N LEU A 14 -24.13 -7.87 -2.02
CA LEU A 14 -24.93 -6.68 -2.25
C LEU A 14 -25.73 -6.81 -3.54
N GLU A 15 -26.98 -6.28 -3.54
CA GLU A 15 -27.82 -6.22 -4.73
C GLU A 15 -27.22 -5.36 -5.86
N ALA A 16 -26.55 -4.27 -5.49
CA ALA A 16 -25.86 -3.38 -6.42
C ALA A 16 -24.35 -3.48 -6.23
N ARG A 17 -23.63 -3.79 -7.30
CA ARG A 17 -22.17 -3.85 -7.31
C ARG A 17 -21.58 -2.45 -7.40
N PRO A 18 -20.70 -2.02 -6.48
CA PRO A 18 -20.07 -0.73 -6.56
C PRO A 18 -19.04 -0.69 -7.70
N ASN A 19 -18.89 0.44 -8.34
CA ASN A 19 -17.89 0.64 -9.40
C ASN A 19 -16.47 0.74 -8.86
N LEU A 20 -16.31 1.23 -7.63
CA LEU A 20 -15.04 1.44 -6.95
C LEU A 20 -15.13 0.94 -5.52
N ILE A 21 -14.14 0.18 -5.10
CA ILE A 21 -14.03 -0.39 -3.77
C ILE A 21 -12.69 0.03 -3.19
N LEU A 22 -12.72 0.66 -2.01
CA LEU A 22 -11.54 0.98 -1.23
C LEU A 22 -11.37 -0.03 -0.11
N ASN A 23 -10.21 -0.66 -0.07
CA ASN A 23 -9.81 -1.56 0.99
C ASN A 23 -8.93 -0.80 1.99
N LEU A 24 -9.54 -0.17 2.98
CA LEU A 24 -8.85 0.38 4.13
C LEU A 24 -8.86 -0.68 5.24
N GLN A 25 -7.69 -1.16 5.61
CA GLN A 25 -7.56 -2.15 6.67
C GLN A 25 -7.72 -1.49 8.05
N GLY A 26 -8.36 -2.18 8.99
CA GLY A 26 -8.66 -1.64 10.32
C GLY A 26 -7.43 -1.35 11.20
N ASP A 27 -6.27 -1.89 10.84
CA ASP A 27 -4.98 -1.65 11.46
C ASP A 27 -4.25 -0.41 10.91
N ALA A 28 -4.69 0.14 9.78
CA ALA A 28 -4.11 1.31 9.14
C ALA A 28 -4.66 2.63 9.72
N VAL A 29 -4.63 2.76 11.03
CA VAL A 29 -5.31 3.82 11.80
C VAL A 29 -4.81 5.25 11.54
N LEU A 30 -3.57 5.41 11.05
CA LEU A 30 -2.98 6.70 10.69
C LEU A 30 -2.94 6.92 9.17
N THR A 31 -3.95 6.45 8.45
CA THR A 31 -4.08 6.73 7.02
C THR A 31 -4.80 8.08 6.80
N PRO A 32 -4.11 9.10 6.26
CA PRO A 32 -4.72 10.40 6.06
C PRO A 32 -5.85 10.37 5.01
N PRO A 33 -6.95 11.10 5.21
CA PRO A 33 -8.08 11.14 4.26
C PRO A 33 -7.70 11.55 2.85
N TRP A 34 -6.72 12.45 2.70
CA TRP A 34 -6.26 12.88 1.38
C TRP A 34 -5.50 11.79 0.61
N VAL A 35 -4.94 10.78 1.30
CA VAL A 35 -4.36 9.59 0.66
C VAL A 35 -5.45 8.73 0.04
N ILE A 36 -6.58 8.56 0.75
CA ILE A 36 -7.76 7.88 0.23
C ILE A 36 -8.33 8.64 -0.96
N GLN A 37 -8.46 9.97 -0.84
CA GLN A 37 -8.95 10.83 -1.93
C GLN A 37 -8.07 10.73 -3.18
N ALA A 38 -6.74 10.72 -3.02
CA ALA A 38 -5.82 10.58 -4.16
C ALA A 38 -6.05 9.28 -4.96
N LEU A 39 -6.36 8.16 -4.29
CA LEU A 39 -6.71 6.92 -4.98
C LEU A 39 -8.05 7.05 -5.73
N VAL A 40 -9.05 7.67 -5.11
CA VAL A 40 -10.36 7.91 -5.74
C VAL A 40 -10.18 8.76 -6.99
N ASP A 41 -9.43 9.85 -6.89
CA ASP A 41 -9.19 10.80 -7.99
C ASP A 41 -8.53 10.11 -9.19
N VAL A 42 -7.49 9.31 -8.95
CA VAL A 42 -6.81 8.54 -10.02
C VAL A 42 -7.77 7.53 -10.65
N MET A 43 -8.52 6.78 -9.84
CA MET A 43 -9.47 5.80 -10.34
C MET A 43 -10.63 6.44 -11.13
N GLN A 44 -11.00 7.68 -10.83
CA GLN A 44 -12.01 8.43 -11.57
C GLN A 44 -11.45 9.03 -12.86
N ALA A 45 -10.24 9.59 -12.80
CA ALA A 45 -9.58 10.22 -13.94
C ALA A 45 -9.11 9.22 -15.01
N GLU A 46 -8.71 8.01 -14.58
CA GLU A 46 -8.16 6.97 -15.45
C GLU A 46 -9.09 5.71 -15.46
N PRO A 47 -10.15 5.67 -16.27
CA PRO A 47 -11.11 4.54 -16.27
C PRO A 47 -10.49 3.17 -16.60
N LYS A 48 -9.32 3.14 -17.23
CA LYS A 48 -8.57 1.91 -17.56
C LYS A 48 -7.80 1.35 -16.37
N VAL A 49 -7.57 2.15 -15.33
CA VAL A 49 -6.93 1.67 -14.10
C VAL A 49 -7.95 0.84 -13.33
N GLU A 50 -7.63 -0.43 -13.13
CA GLU A 50 -8.49 -1.38 -12.43
C GLU A 50 -8.10 -1.55 -10.96
N ILE A 51 -6.81 -1.32 -10.65
CA ILE A 51 -6.25 -1.47 -9.30
C ILE A 51 -5.28 -0.31 -9.08
N ALA A 52 -5.43 0.36 -7.93
CA ALA A 52 -4.50 1.39 -7.50
C ALA A 52 -4.09 1.18 -6.03
N THR A 53 -2.86 1.57 -5.70
CA THR A 53 -2.32 1.50 -4.35
C THR A 53 -1.41 2.69 -4.09
N PRO A 54 -1.37 3.29 -2.88
CA PRO A 54 -0.49 4.41 -2.62
C PRO A 54 0.91 3.98 -2.25
N ALA A 55 1.87 4.86 -2.54
CA ALA A 55 3.22 4.76 -2.02
C ALA A 55 3.76 6.15 -1.67
N VAL A 56 4.67 6.20 -0.71
CA VAL A 56 5.39 7.42 -0.34
C VAL A 56 6.80 7.35 -0.86
N HIS A 57 7.27 8.49 -1.38
CA HIS A 57 8.68 8.66 -1.68
C HIS A 57 9.47 8.70 -0.37
N ILE A 58 10.55 7.93 -0.30
CA ILE A 58 11.51 8.00 0.80
C ILE A 58 12.85 8.50 0.29
N ASN A 59 13.52 9.30 1.11
CA ASN A 59 14.86 9.77 0.80
C ASN A 59 15.93 8.70 1.12
N ARG A 60 17.18 8.99 0.77
CA ARG A 60 18.30 8.07 0.97
C ARG A 60 18.49 7.71 2.46
N ASP A 61 18.37 8.68 3.36
CA ASP A 61 18.57 8.43 4.79
C ASP A 61 17.48 7.51 5.35
N GLN A 62 16.24 7.74 4.98
CA GLN A 62 15.11 6.87 5.33
C GLN A 62 15.31 5.45 4.77
N TYR A 63 15.81 5.34 3.54
CA TYR A 63 16.14 4.04 2.94
C TYR A 63 17.21 3.31 3.75
N LEU A 64 18.30 3.97 4.15
CA LEU A 64 19.37 3.36 4.93
C LEU A 64 18.92 2.95 6.34
N ILE A 65 18.09 3.77 6.97
CA ILE A 65 17.46 3.43 8.26
C ILE A 65 16.61 2.16 8.12
N MET A 66 15.74 2.08 7.12
CA MET A 66 14.91 0.92 6.86
C MET A 66 15.76 -0.32 6.52
N GLN A 67 16.83 -0.16 5.72
CA GLN A 67 17.76 -1.24 5.39
C GLN A 67 18.42 -1.81 6.65
N THR A 68 18.83 -0.93 7.56
CA THR A 68 19.42 -1.34 8.84
C THR A 68 18.42 -2.08 9.72
N ALA A 69 17.18 -1.59 9.82
CA ALA A 69 16.11 -2.26 10.56
C ALA A 69 15.81 -3.66 10.00
N LYS A 70 15.70 -3.78 8.68
CA LYS A 70 15.47 -5.07 7.99
C LYS A 70 16.63 -6.05 8.15
N SER A 71 17.88 -5.57 8.22
CA SER A 71 19.03 -6.45 8.48
C SER A 71 19.00 -7.07 9.89
N LYS A 72 18.27 -6.45 10.83
CA LYS A 72 18.03 -6.95 12.19
C LYS A 72 16.76 -7.83 12.31
N GLY A 73 16.12 -8.14 11.19
CA GLY A 73 14.96 -9.02 11.15
C GLY A 73 13.60 -8.32 11.16
N GLU A 74 13.55 -6.98 11.10
CA GLU A 74 12.27 -6.27 10.99
C GLU A 74 11.65 -6.51 9.60
N VAL A 75 10.37 -6.93 9.59
CA VAL A 75 9.63 -7.27 8.36
C VAL A 75 8.72 -6.15 7.86
N GLY A 76 8.51 -5.10 8.63
CA GLY A 76 7.66 -3.95 8.25
C GLY A 76 8.18 -3.16 7.06
N GLY A 77 7.31 -2.41 6.39
CA GLY A 77 7.67 -1.50 5.30
C GLY A 77 7.98 -2.20 3.98
N THR A 78 6.95 -2.57 3.25
CA THR A 78 7.06 -3.11 1.88
C THR A 78 7.55 -2.02 0.93
N MET A 79 8.51 -2.37 0.06
CA MET A 79 8.99 -1.51 -1.03
C MET A 79 8.26 -1.83 -2.33
N VAL A 80 8.14 -0.84 -3.21
CA VAL A 80 7.64 -1.02 -4.56
C VAL A 80 8.57 -0.34 -5.57
N VAL A 81 8.81 -1.00 -6.70
CA VAL A 81 9.45 -0.40 -7.87
C VAL A 81 8.43 -0.28 -8.99
N CYS A 82 8.50 0.81 -9.74
CA CYS A 82 7.53 1.17 -10.75
C CYS A 82 8.20 1.38 -12.11
N ASP A 83 7.40 1.24 -13.18
CA ASP A 83 7.77 1.74 -14.49
C ASP A 83 7.63 3.28 -14.58
N LYS A 84 7.92 3.84 -15.76
CA LYS A 84 7.82 5.30 -16.01
C LYS A 84 6.39 5.85 -15.91
N ASP A 85 5.39 5.00 -16.03
CA ASP A 85 3.96 5.33 -15.96
C ASP A 85 3.36 5.02 -14.59
N PHE A 86 4.22 4.76 -13.60
CA PHE A 86 3.85 4.37 -12.24
C PHE A 86 2.99 3.10 -12.15
N ASN A 87 3.17 2.13 -13.05
CA ASN A 87 2.68 0.79 -12.82
C ASN A 87 3.71 0.00 -12.00
N ALA A 88 3.24 -0.75 -11.02
CA ALA A 88 4.12 -1.57 -10.19
C ALA A 88 4.82 -2.65 -11.05
N LEU A 89 6.14 -2.72 -10.93
CA LEU A 89 6.96 -3.79 -11.50
C LEU A 89 7.13 -4.93 -10.49
N TYR A 90 7.34 -4.59 -9.22
CA TYR A 90 7.48 -5.57 -8.15
C TYR A 90 7.27 -4.95 -6.76
N PHE A 91 6.77 -5.76 -5.83
CA PHE A 91 6.69 -5.44 -4.39
C PHE A 91 7.58 -6.40 -3.62
N SER A 92 8.32 -5.90 -2.62
CA SER A 92 9.16 -6.75 -1.78
C SER A 92 9.22 -6.26 -0.34
N LYS A 93 9.32 -7.21 0.58
CA LYS A 93 9.72 -6.94 1.98
C LYS A 93 11.20 -6.60 2.11
N ARG A 94 12.01 -6.87 1.09
CA ARG A 94 13.41 -6.43 1.01
C ARG A 94 13.50 -5.00 0.50
N MET A 95 14.67 -4.38 0.73
CA MET A 95 14.97 -3.06 0.18
C MET A 95 15.26 -3.18 -1.31
N ILE A 96 14.39 -2.60 -2.12
CA ILE A 96 14.49 -2.50 -3.58
C ILE A 96 14.20 -1.04 -4.01
N PRO A 97 14.81 -0.58 -5.13
CA PRO A 97 15.88 -1.22 -5.89
C PRO A 97 17.21 -1.27 -5.13
N TYR A 98 18.15 -2.09 -5.57
CA TYR A 98 19.52 -2.05 -5.05
C TYR A 98 20.16 -0.70 -5.40
N LEU A 99 20.69 0.00 -4.40
CA LEU A 99 21.39 1.27 -4.59
C LEU A 99 22.88 1.02 -4.77
N ARG A 100 23.41 1.41 -5.93
CA ARG A 100 24.85 1.46 -6.14
C ARG A 100 25.43 2.66 -5.38
N GLU A 101 26.63 2.54 -4.84
CA GLU A 101 27.30 3.60 -4.06
C GLU A 101 27.52 4.89 -4.85
N SER A 102 27.69 4.79 -6.19
CA SER A 102 27.89 5.90 -7.11
C SER A 102 26.66 6.75 -7.40
N VAL A 103 25.47 6.37 -6.91
CA VAL A 103 24.24 7.14 -7.12
C VAL A 103 24.20 8.30 -6.14
N THR A 104 24.42 9.50 -6.63
CA THR A 104 24.40 10.76 -5.86
C THR A 104 23.04 11.45 -5.86
N GLU A 105 22.23 11.20 -6.90
CA GLU A 105 20.88 11.75 -7.01
C GLU A 105 19.90 10.99 -6.10
N THR A 106 18.80 11.65 -5.73
CA THR A 106 17.73 10.99 -4.98
C THR A 106 17.01 9.99 -5.90
N PRO A 107 17.24 8.68 -5.76
CA PRO A 107 16.61 7.71 -6.63
C PRO A 107 15.10 7.61 -6.31
N PRO A 108 14.28 7.11 -7.24
CA PRO A 108 12.85 6.88 -7.03
C PRO A 108 12.61 5.70 -6.07
N LEU A 109 12.76 5.97 -4.78
CA LEU A 109 12.56 5.00 -3.71
C LEU A 109 11.15 5.15 -3.16
N TYR A 110 10.35 4.08 -3.27
CA TYR A 110 8.95 4.10 -2.85
C TYR A 110 8.66 3.05 -1.80
N ARG A 111 8.13 3.51 -0.66
CA ARG A 111 7.54 2.63 0.36
C ARG A 111 6.05 2.50 0.10
N HIS A 112 5.61 1.29 -0.13
CA HIS A 112 4.22 0.95 -0.33
C HIS A 112 3.40 1.13 0.96
N ILE A 113 2.16 1.59 0.79
CA ILE A 113 1.14 1.68 1.84
C ILE A 113 0.07 0.63 1.55
N GLY A 114 -0.26 -0.20 2.53
CA GLY A 114 -1.18 -1.34 2.41
C GLY A 114 -2.66 -0.96 2.23
N LEU A 115 -2.95 -0.02 1.36
CA LEU A 115 -4.29 0.45 1.00
C LEU A 115 -4.51 0.21 -0.50
N TYR A 116 -5.69 -0.22 -0.88
CA TYR A 116 -5.99 -0.51 -2.29
C TYR A 116 -7.34 0.04 -2.70
N ALA A 117 -7.39 0.54 -3.94
CA ALA A 117 -8.62 0.81 -4.67
C ALA A 117 -8.78 -0.22 -5.80
N TYR A 118 -9.96 -0.80 -5.92
CA TYR A 118 -10.27 -1.80 -6.93
C TYR A 118 -11.52 -1.42 -7.72
N ARG A 119 -11.52 -1.72 -9.02
CA ARG A 119 -12.79 -1.95 -9.71
C ARG A 119 -13.31 -3.35 -9.37
N TYR A 120 -14.63 -3.50 -9.31
CA TYR A 120 -15.24 -4.77 -8.93
C TYR A 120 -14.71 -5.96 -9.74
N ALA A 121 -14.56 -5.80 -11.06
CA ALA A 121 -14.04 -6.85 -11.96
C ALA A 121 -12.61 -7.29 -11.60
N ALA A 122 -11.79 -6.39 -11.07
CA ALA A 122 -10.44 -6.74 -10.62
C ALA A 122 -10.47 -7.62 -9.37
N LEU A 123 -11.40 -7.41 -8.45
CA LEU A 123 -11.61 -8.29 -7.30
C LEU A 123 -12.14 -9.66 -7.73
N GLU A 124 -13.09 -9.73 -8.66
CA GLU A 124 -13.57 -11.01 -9.21
C GLU A 124 -12.42 -11.81 -9.82
N ARG A 125 -11.55 -11.13 -10.59
CA ARG A 125 -10.35 -11.75 -11.17
C ARG A 125 -9.41 -12.26 -10.07
N TYR A 126 -9.12 -11.45 -9.05
CA TYR A 126 -8.25 -11.86 -7.95
C TYR A 126 -8.73 -13.16 -7.29
N ILE A 127 -10.03 -13.28 -6.99
CA ILE A 127 -10.60 -14.46 -6.34
C ILE A 127 -10.52 -15.72 -7.22
N SER A 128 -10.58 -15.55 -8.54
CA SER A 128 -10.44 -16.67 -9.48
C SER A 128 -9.01 -17.22 -9.59
N LEU A 129 -8.02 -16.46 -9.11
CA LEU A 129 -6.61 -16.83 -9.20
C LEU A 129 -6.17 -17.68 -7.99
N SER A 130 -5.37 -18.70 -8.25
CA SER A 130 -4.70 -19.47 -7.19
C SER A 130 -3.50 -18.68 -6.63
N PRO A 131 -3.16 -18.87 -5.33
CA PRO A 131 -1.97 -18.28 -4.74
C PRO A 131 -0.69 -18.65 -5.50
N THR A 132 0.09 -17.64 -5.85
CA THR A 132 1.26 -17.75 -6.71
C THR A 132 2.57 -17.95 -5.93
N PRO A 133 3.67 -18.37 -6.58
CA PRO A 133 4.96 -18.56 -5.91
C PRO A 133 5.50 -17.31 -5.23
N LEU A 134 5.50 -16.14 -5.90
CA LEU A 134 6.03 -14.90 -5.32
C LEU A 134 5.15 -14.38 -4.17
N GLU A 135 3.81 -14.51 -4.30
CA GLU A 135 2.89 -14.22 -3.20
C GLU A 135 3.26 -15.00 -1.94
N LYS A 136 3.51 -16.32 -2.08
CA LYS A 136 3.85 -17.19 -0.95
C LYS A 136 5.22 -16.87 -0.35
N LEU A 137 6.21 -16.55 -1.20
CA LEU A 137 7.58 -16.25 -0.77
C LEU A 137 7.67 -14.91 -0.04
N GLU A 138 7.05 -13.87 -0.56
CA GLU A 138 7.06 -12.54 0.04
C GLU A 138 5.95 -12.36 1.11
N GLY A 139 4.91 -13.20 1.09
CA GLY A 139 3.72 -13.03 1.91
C GLY A 139 2.97 -11.73 1.57
N LEU A 140 2.89 -11.42 0.26
CA LEU A 140 2.30 -10.20 -0.29
C LEU A 140 1.25 -10.56 -1.33
N GLU A 141 -0.03 -10.43 -0.95
CA GLU A 141 -1.18 -10.88 -1.76
C GLU A 141 -1.29 -10.20 -3.13
N GLN A 142 -0.82 -8.95 -3.26
CA GLN A 142 -0.84 -8.22 -4.53
C GLN A 142 0.08 -8.82 -5.60
N LEU A 143 1.07 -9.62 -5.22
CA LEU A 143 1.95 -10.32 -6.16
C LEU A 143 1.18 -11.36 -6.99
N ARG A 144 0.09 -11.93 -6.46
CA ARG A 144 -0.80 -12.81 -7.22
C ARG A 144 -1.31 -12.13 -8.49
N LEU A 145 -1.70 -10.86 -8.37
CA LEU A 145 -2.16 -10.07 -9.52
C LEU A 145 -1.04 -9.77 -10.51
N LEU A 146 0.13 -9.36 -10.04
CA LEU A 146 1.28 -9.06 -10.89
C LEU A 146 1.77 -10.30 -11.66
N GLU A 147 1.90 -11.45 -10.98
CA GLU A 147 2.31 -12.71 -11.62
C GLU A 147 1.31 -13.18 -12.69
N ASN A 148 0.05 -12.76 -12.60
CA ASN A 148 -0.99 -13.04 -13.59
C ASN A 148 -1.19 -11.88 -14.60
N GLY A 149 -0.24 -10.94 -14.70
CA GLY A 149 -0.23 -9.89 -15.71
C GLY A 149 -1.20 -8.74 -15.46
N SER A 150 -1.77 -8.62 -14.25
CA SER A 150 -2.60 -7.46 -13.89
C SER A 150 -1.72 -6.26 -13.56
N ALA A 151 -2.00 -5.11 -14.18
CA ALA A 151 -1.35 -3.86 -13.82
C ALA A 151 -1.89 -3.32 -12.49
N ILE A 152 -1.00 -2.81 -11.64
CA ILE A 152 -1.34 -2.11 -10.40
C ILE A 152 -0.74 -0.71 -10.49
N LYS A 153 -1.59 0.31 -10.54
CA LYS A 153 -1.18 1.71 -10.54
C LYS A 153 -0.68 2.11 -9.16
N VAL A 154 0.52 2.64 -9.08
CA VAL A 154 1.08 3.20 -7.84
C VAL A 154 0.85 4.71 -7.82
N VAL A 155 0.11 5.19 -6.83
CA VAL A 155 -0.18 6.60 -6.62
C VAL A 155 0.79 7.16 -5.61
N ILE A 156 1.67 8.05 -6.05
CA ILE A 156 2.64 8.68 -5.13
C ILE A 156 1.91 9.74 -4.31
N VAL A 157 1.97 9.58 -3.00
CA VAL A 157 1.27 10.44 -2.03
C VAL A 157 2.26 11.08 -1.06
N ASP A 158 1.88 12.24 -0.53
CA ASP A 158 2.59 12.93 0.53
C ASP A 158 1.79 12.84 1.84
N TYR A 159 2.44 12.40 2.89
CA TYR A 159 1.86 12.37 4.24
C TYR A 159 1.89 13.74 4.94
N LYS A 160 2.43 14.79 4.27
CA LYS A 160 2.45 16.19 4.76
C LYS A 160 3.06 16.32 6.17
N GLY A 161 4.12 15.57 6.41
CA GLY A 161 4.81 15.55 7.70
C GLY A 161 4.22 14.60 8.75
N HIS A 162 3.08 13.97 8.48
CA HIS A 162 2.51 12.96 9.38
C HIS A 162 3.22 11.61 9.28
N THR A 163 3.24 10.89 10.38
CA THR A 163 3.85 9.56 10.45
C THR A 163 2.88 8.48 10.01
N HIS A 164 3.28 7.65 9.05
CA HIS A 164 2.56 6.43 8.76
C HIS A 164 2.87 5.35 9.81
N ALA A 165 1.83 4.81 10.44
CA ALA A 165 1.93 3.65 11.32
C ALA A 165 0.68 2.77 11.22
N SER A 166 0.88 1.47 11.41
CA SER A 166 -0.16 0.45 11.58
C SER A 166 -0.08 -0.15 12.98
N ILE A 167 -1.17 -0.80 13.39
CA ILE A 167 -1.25 -1.55 14.64
C ILE A 167 -1.29 -3.05 14.31
N ASP A 168 -0.11 -3.66 14.24
CA ASP A 168 0.04 -5.10 13.95
C ASP A 168 0.07 -5.93 15.26
N SER A 169 0.37 -5.27 16.38
CA SER A 169 0.50 -5.90 17.70
C SER A 169 0.04 -4.95 18.83
N PRO A 170 -0.27 -5.47 20.03
CA PRO A 170 -0.60 -4.61 21.19
C PRO A 170 0.49 -3.60 21.56
N HIS A 171 1.75 -3.87 21.19
CA HIS A 171 2.86 -2.95 21.45
C HIS A 171 2.77 -1.69 20.56
N ASP A 172 2.20 -1.82 19.36
CA ASP A 172 2.08 -0.70 18.42
C ASP A 172 1.06 0.34 18.88
N VAL A 173 0.09 -0.04 19.72
CA VAL A 173 -0.93 0.88 20.26
C VAL A 173 -0.27 2.08 20.93
N LYS A 174 0.66 1.84 21.87
CA LYS A 174 1.37 2.92 22.58
C LYS A 174 2.15 3.82 21.63
N ARG A 175 2.77 3.23 20.60
CA ARG A 175 3.50 4.00 19.59
C ARG A 175 2.55 4.90 18.80
N VAL A 176 1.40 4.38 18.40
CA VAL A 176 0.38 5.14 17.66
C VAL A 176 -0.20 6.25 18.52
N GLU A 177 -0.52 6.00 19.80
CA GLU A 177 -0.97 7.01 20.74
C GLU A 177 0.04 8.17 20.87
N GLN A 178 1.34 7.86 21.01
CA GLN A 178 2.40 8.87 21.06
C GLN A 178 2.50 9.70 19.78
N ILE A 179 2.26 9.09 18.61
CA ILE A 179 2.22 9.81 17.34
C ILE A 179 1.04 10.78 17.33
N ILE A 180 -0.16 10.32 17.73
CA ILE A 180 -1.36 11.17 17.79
C ILE A 180 -1.18 12.32 18.77
N GLU A 181 -0.62 12.06 19.95
CA GLU A 181 -0.31 13.11 20.94
C GLU A 181 0.63 14.19 20.39
N LYS A 182 1.61 13.79 19.58
CA LYS A 182 2.61 14.69 19.01
C LYS A 182 2.14 15.44 17.77
N GLU A 183 1.42 14.74 16.88
CA GLU A 183 1.10 15.23 15.52
C GLU A 183 -0.36 15.69 15.41
N GLY A 184 -1.20 15.38 16.40
CA GLY A 184 -2.64 15.62 16.40
C GLY A 184 -3.41 14.53 15.65
N GLU A 185 -4.72 14.60 15.74
CA GLU A 185 -5.62 13.71 15.00
C GLU A 185 -5.71 14.13 13.53
N LEU A 186 -5.73 13.13 12.62
CA LEU A 186 -5.82 13.35 11.18
C LEU A 186 -7.22 13.82 10.73
N VAL A 187 -8.23 13.60 11.55
CA VAL A 187 -9.63 13.96 11.30
C VAL A 187 -10.21 14.57 12.56
N SER A 188 -10.67 15.83 12.47
CA SER A 188 -11.51 16.39 13.52
C SER A 188 -12.90 15.78 13.45
N LEU A 189 -13.27 14.98 14.43
CA LEU A 189 -14.67 14.58 14.57
C LEU A 189 -15.44 15.82 14.97
N SER A 190 -16.17 16.45 14.02
CA SER A 190 -17.18 17.45 14.37
C SER A 190 -18.23 16.75 15.25
N GLN A 191 -18.35 17.23 16.48
CA GLN A 191 -19.41 16.83 17.41
C GLN A 191 -20.79 17.17 16.86
#